data_a709bf71f0ce8bc8281bbcf23ea30058
#
_entry.id   a709bf71f0ce8bc8281bbcf23ea30058
#
_cell.length_a   1.000
_cell.length_b   1.000
_cell.length_c   1.000
_cell.angle_alpha   90.00
_cell.angle_beta   90.00
_cell.angle_gamma   90.00
#
_symmetry.space_group_name_H-M   'P 1'
#
loop_
_entity.id
_entity.type
_entity.pdbx_description
1 polymer ?
#
loop_
_entity_poly.entity_id
_entity_poly.type
_entity_poly.pdbx_seq_one_letter_code
_entity_poly.pdbx_strand_id
1 'polypeptide(L)'
;MIKFFNKVYRRRKKVSNTGKIERATIMEVDNFQVVESYKQLRTNIMFAMSVKDTTIVELSSSYPGEGKSITSANVSIAMAQTGAKVLLIDCDLRKSVQHKIFKV
;
A
#
# COMPACT_ATOMS: atom_id res chain seq x y z
N MET A 1 0.83 -9.34 -3.77
CA MET A 1 -0.60 -9.73 -3.71
C MET A 1 -1.26 -9.00 -2.56
N ILE A 2 -2.36 -8.36 -2.82
CA ILE A 2 -3.13 -7.62 -1.82
C ILE A 2 -4.46 -8.34 -1.63
N LYS A 3 -4.75 -8.78 -0.41
CA LYS A 3 -6.01 -9.43 -0.06
C LYS A 3 -6.78 -8.55 0.91
N PHE A 4 -8.05 -8.29 0.64
CA PHE A 4 -8.87 -7.41 1.47
C PHE A 4 -9.65 -8.21 2.51
N PHE A 5 -9.44 -7.89 3.79
CA PHE A 5 -10.18 -8.42 4.93
C PHE A 5 -10.69 -7.29 5.80
N ASN A 6 -11.78 -7.51 6.43
CA ASN A 6 -12.50 -6.51 7.22
C ASN A 6 -12.03 -6.38 8.71
N LYS A 7 -10.73 -6.13 9.04
CA LYS A 7 -10.28 -5.80 10.41
C LYS A 7 -9.15 -4.76 10.41
N VAL A 8 -9.37 -3.64 11.06
CA VAL A 8 -8.39 -2.54 11.20
C VAL A 8 -7.49 -2.82 12.40
N TYR A 9 -6.16 -2.82 12.18
CA TYR A 9 -5.18 -2.78 13.25
C TYR A 9 -4.58 -1.37 13.32
N ARG A 10 -4.86 -0.65 14.41
CA ARG A 10 -4.39 0.72 14.62
C ARG A 10 -3.16 0.71 15.53
N ARG A 11 -1.98 0.93 14.97
CA ARG A 11 -0.77 1.17 15.76
C ARG A 11 -0.21 2.56 15.43
N ARG A 12 -0.19 3.47 16.41
CA ARG A 12 0.54 4.73 16.31
C ARG A 12 2.03 4.47 16.51
N LYS A 13 2.89 4.98 15.64
CA LYS A 13 4.35 5.03 15.85
C LYS A 13 4.90 6.44 15.72
N LYS A 14 5.86 6.76 16.60
CA LYS A 14 6.70 7.96 16.61
C LYS A 14 7.63 7.98 15.39
N VAL A 15 7.78 9.15 14.78
CA VAL A 15 8.75 9.45 13.72
C VAL A 15 10.14 9.57 14.33
N SER A 16 11.13 8.86 13.79
CA SER A 16 12.55 9.07 14.07
C SER A 16 13.22 9.68 12.83
N ASN A 17 13.96 10.76 13.07
CA ASN A 17 14.65 11.57 12.08
C ASN A 17 16.02 10.94 11.79
N THR A 18 16.18 10.22 10.68
CA THR A 18 17.48 9.82 10.14
C THR A 18 17.49 9.96 8.64
N GLY A 19 18.39 10.78 8.12
CA GLY A 19 18.46 11.29 6.75
C GLY A 19 18.82 10.27 5.66
N LYS A 20 18.04 9.21 5.51
CA LYS A 20 17.94 8.38 4.29
C LYS A 20 16.62 8.68 3.64
N ILE A 21 16.59 8.75 2.29
CA ILE A 21 15.35 8.80 1.52
C ILE A 21 14.54 7.56 1.91
N GLU A 22 13.78 7.69 2.98
CA GLU A 22 12.84 6.67 3.42
C GLU A 22 11.73 6.64 2.37
N ARG A 23 11.37 5.45 1.93
CA ARG A 23 10.25 5.21 1.03
C ARG A 23 8.97 5.59 1.79
N ALA A 24 8.61 6.85 1.69
CA ALA A 24 7.48 7.40 2.43
C ALA A 24 6.15 6.84 1.90
N THR A 25 5.30 6.42 2.80
CA THR A 25 3.91 6.06 2.47
C THR A 25 3.07 7.33 2.31
N ILE A 26 1.90 7.21 1.67
CA ILE A 26 0.95 8.35 1.54
C ILE A 26 0.49 8.90 2.89
N MET A 27 0.74 8.22 3.99
CA MET A 27 0.46 8.72 5.35
C MET A 27 1.56 9.66 5.85
N GLU A 28 2.74 9.63 5.24
CA GLU A 28 3.94 10.36 5.66
C GLU A 28 4.31 11.47 4.65
N VAL A 29 3.75 11.40 3.44
CA VAL A 29 4.01 12.36 2.35
C VAL A 29 3.06 13.54 2.47
N ASP A 30 3.61 14.72 2.68
CA ASP A 30 2.88 16.00 2.64
C ASP A 30 2.80 16.53 1.19
N ASN A 31 2.33 15.68 0.28
CA ASN A 31 2.11 16.02 -1.12
C ASN A 31 0.69 15.65 -1.54
N PHE A 32 -0.16 16.65 -1.62
CA PHE A 32 -1.56 16.50 -1.98
C PHE A 32 -1.76 15.76 -3.31
N GLN A 33 -0.96 16.06 -4.35
CA GLN A 33 -1.10 15.45 -5.67
C GLN A 33 -0.82 13.94 -5.62
N VAL A 34 0.20 13.51 -4.88
CA VAL A 34 0.52 12.09 -4.70
C VAL A 34 -0.60 11.36 -3.98
N VAL A 35 -1.10 11.93 -2.90
CA VAL A 35 -2.21 11.34 -2.14
C VAL A 35 -3.46 11.20 -3.00
N GLU A 36 -3.83 12.26 -3.74
CA GLU A 36 -5.00 12.24 -4.63
C GLU A 36 -4.84 11.24 -5.77
N SER A 37 -3.64 11.07 -6.33
CA SER A 37 -3.36 10.06 -7.37
C SER A 37 -3.63 8.64 -6.86
N TYR A 38 -3.25 8.32 -5.63
CA TYR A 38 -3.54 7.01 -5.03
C TYR A 38 -5.03 6.84 -4.70
N LYS A 39 -5.74 7.90 -4.32
CA LYS A 39 -7.19 7.87 -4.16
C LYS A 39 -7.92 7.62 -5.48
N GLN A 40 -7.48 8.24 -6.58
CA GLN A 40 -7.99 7.97 -7.93
C GLN A 40 -7.72 6.53 -8.35
N LEU A 41 -6.49 6.05 -8.18
CA LEU A 41 -6.13 4.65 -8.48
C LEU A 41 -7.01 3.68 -7.70
N ARG A 42 -7.20 3.92 -6.40
CA ARG A 42 -8.13 3.14 -5.57
C ARG A 42 -9.53 3.10 -6.16
N THR A 43 -10.07 4.26 -6.54
CA THR A 43 -11.41 4.35 -7.12
C THR A 43 -11.51 3.52 -8.40
N ASN A 44 -10.52 3.62 -9.28
CA ASN A 44 -10.49 2.83 -10.53
C ASN A 44 -10.41 1.32 -10.25
N ILE A 45 -9.61 0.90 -9.28
CA ILE A 45 -9.53 -0.50 -8.85
C ILE A 45 -10.90 -0.95 -8.33
N MET A 46 -11.56 -0.17 -7.48
CA MET A 46 -12.88 -0.49 -6.94
C MET A 46 -13.94 -0.63 -8.04
N PHE A 47 -13.91 0.21 -9.06
CA PHE A 47 -14.81 0.07 -10.20
C PHE A 47 -14.52 -1.17 -11.07
N ALA A 48 -13.25 -1.55 -11.21
CA ALA A 48 -12.85 -2.75 -11.95
C ALA A 48 -13.15 -4.05 -11.19
N MET A 49 -13.30 -3.97 -9.86
CA MET A 49 -13.61 -5.12 -9.02
C MET A 49 -15.10 -5.48 -9.15
N SER A 50 -15.38 -6.74 -9.47
CA SER A 50 -16.73 -7.28 -9.31
C SER A 50 -17.16 -7.22 -7.84
N VAL A 51 -18.45 -7.03 -7.58
CA VAL A 51 -19.02 -7.09 -6.22
C VAL A 51 -18.91 -8.55 -5.72
N LYS A 52 -17.78 -8.87 -5.11
CA LYS A 52 -17.49 -10.17 -4.47
C LYS A 52 -17.01 -9.93 -3.05
N ASP A 53 -17.19 -10.93 -2.20
CA ASP A 53 -16.79 -10.85 -0.78
C ASP A 53 -15.28 -10.68 -0.58
N THR A 54 -14.48 -11.14 -1.55
CA THR A 54 -13.02 -11.05 -1.49
C THR A 54 -12.46 -10.78 -2.88
N THR A 55 -11.59 -9.78 -2.99
CA THR A 55 -10.86 -9.46 -4.22
C THR A 55 -9.36 -9.57 -3.99
N ILE A 56 -8.66 -10.10 -4.97
CA ILE A 56 -7.20 -10.20 -5.00
C ILE A 56 -6.69 -9.27 -6.09
N VAL A 57 -5.74 -8.41 -5.73
CA VAL A 57 -5.03 -7.52 -6.66
C VAL A 57 -3.56 -7.87 -6.63
N GLU A 58 -2.96 -8.11 -7.78
CA GLU A 58 -1.54 -8.37 -7.95
C GLU A 58 -0.88 -7.17 -8.63
N LEU A 59 0.26 -6.71 -8.09
CA LEU A 59 1.11 -5.70 -8.73
C LEU A 59 2.37 -6.37 -9.27
N SER A 60 2.58 -6.24 -10.57
CA SER A 60 3.75 -6.76 -11.28
C SER A 60 4.48 -5.66 -12.04
N SER A 61 5.75 -5.87 -12.37
CA SER A 61 6.55 -4.98 -13.21
C SER A 61 7.61 -5.76 -13.99
N SER A 62 8.08 -5.18 -15.10
CA SER A 62 9.07 -5.81 -15.99
C SER A 62 10.46 -5.85 -15.38
N TYR A 63 10.84 -4.84 -14.58
CA TYR A 63 12.16 -4.70 -14.00
C TYR A 63 12.12 -4.50 -12.48
N PRO A 64 13.18 -4.89 -11.78
CA PRO A 64 13.32 -4.55 -10.36
C PRO A 64 13.49 -3.03 -10.18
N GLY A 65 13.02 -2.49 -9.07
CA GLY A 65 13.20 -1.07 -8.73
C GLY A 65 12.17 -0.11 -9.34
N GLU A 66 11.15 -0.59 -10.05
CA GLU A 66 10.09 0.25 -10.66
C GLU A 66 9.02 0.75 -9.67
N GLY A 67 9.24 0.62 -8.37
CA GLY A 67 8.34 1.14 -7.34
C GLY A 67 7.17 0.24 -6.96
N LYS A 68 7.14 -1.03 -7.39
CA LYS A 68 6.08 -2.00 -7.04
C LYS A 68 5.74 -2.02 -5.56
N SER A 69 6.77 -2.15 -4.73
CA SER A 69 6.59 -2.32 -3.28
C SER A 69 5.98 -1.09 -2.63
N ILE A 70 6.40 0.12 -3.02
CA ILE A 70 5.83 1.35 -2.48
C ILE A 70 4.41 1.59 -3.04
N THR A 71 4.18 1.26 -4.29
CA THR A 71 2.85 1.36 -4.91
C THR A 71 1.87 0.41 -4.24
N SER A 72 2.25 -0.86 -4.00
CA SER A 72 1.38 -1.82 -3.31
C SER A 72 1.09 -1.41 -1.87
N ALA A 73 2.07 -0.87 -1.15
CA ALA A 73 1.88 -0.32 0.18
C ALA A 73 0.85 0.83 0.17
N ASN A 74 1.03 1.81 -0.73
CA ASN A 74 0.16 2.98 -0.82
C ASN A 74 -1.26 2.64 -1.29
N VAL A 75 -1.42 1.72 -2.25
CA VAL A 75 -2.73 1.21 -2.65
C VAL A 75 -3.42 0.52 -1.47
N SER A 76 -2.69 -0.29 -0.72
CA SER A 76 -3.23 -0.98 0.46
C SER A 76 -3.71 0.01 1.53
N ILE A 77 -2.93 1.08 1.78
CA ILE A 77 -3.30 2.16 2.70
C ILE A 77 -4.55 2.88 2.19
N ALA A 78 -4.56 3.27 0.91
CA ALA A 78 -5.69 3.98 0.32
C ALA A 78 -6.99 3.16 0.37
N MET A 79 -6.90 1.85 0.18
CA MET A 79 -8.04 0.93 0.34
C MET A 79 -8.48 0.82 1.79
N ALA A 80 -7.55 0.66 2.73
CA ALA A 80 -7.86 0.57 4.15
C ALA A 80 -8.53 1.84 4.70
N GLN A 81 -8.22 3.01 4.14
CA GLN A 81 -8.85 4.28 4.48
C GLN A 81 -10.36 4.33 4.16
N THR A 82 -10.85 3.47 3.28
CA THR A 82 -12.30 3.32 3.03
C THR A 82 -13.02 2.45 4.04
N GLY A 83 -12.29 1.89 5.03
CA GLY A 83 -12.83 0.92 5.98
C GLY A 83 -12.71 -0.53 5.51
N ALA A 84 -12.17 -0.77 4.30
CA ALA A 84 -11.92 -2.12 3.82
C ALA A 84 -10.84 -2.83 4.65
N LYS A 85 -11.02 -4.12 4.85
CA LYS A 85 -10.00 -4.99 5.45
C LYS A 85 -9.00 -5.42 4.38
N VAL A 86 -7.76 -5.03 4.56
CA VAL A 86 -6.69 -5.25 3.57
C VAL A 86 -5.61 -6.14 4.17
N LEU A 87 -5.26 -7.20 3.45
CA LEU A 87 -4.06 -7.98 3.70
C LEU A 87 -3.07 -7.73 2.57
N LEU A 88 -1.92 -7.15 2.90
CA LEU A 88 -0.81 -6.99 1.99
C LEU A 88 0.16 -8.17 2.18
N ILE A 89 0.45 -8.87 1.09
CA ILE A 89 1.40 -9.99 1.08
C ILE A 89 2.59 -9.62 0.21
N ASP A 90 3.80 -9.63 0.82
CA ASP A 90 5.05 -9.46 0.10
C ASP A 90 5.47 -10.80 -0.50
N CYS A 91 5.33 -10.93 -1.82
CA CYS A 91 5.71 -12.14 -2.56
C CYS A 91 7.16 -12.10 -3.07
N ASP A 92 7.91 -11.03 -2.80
CA ASP A 92 9.34 -10.99 -3.12
C ASP A 92 10.16 -11.67 -2.01
N LEU A 93 10.32 -12.98 -2.13
CA LEU A 93 11.03 -13.79 -1.13
C LEU A 93 12.54 -13.55 -1.10
N ARG A 94 13.11 -12.90 -2.12
CA ARG A 94 14.55 -12.62 -2.20
C ARG A 94 14.92 -11.25 -1.64
N LYS A 95 14.06 -10.24 -1.87
CA LYS A 95 14.29 -8.85 -1.46
C LYS A 95 13.02 -8.23 -0.87
N SER A 96 12.45 -8.92 0.11
CA SER A 96 11.29 -8.42 0.85
C SER A 96 11.56 -7.03 1.44
N VAL A 97 10.65 -6.09 1.25
CA VAL A 97 10.80 -4.70 1.71
C VAL A 97 9.57 -4.14 2.43
N GLN A 98 8.44 -4.83 2.41
CA GLN A 98 7.22 -4.33 3.03
C GLN A 98 7.39 -4.08 4.55
N HIS A 99 8.09 -4.98 5.24
CA HIS A 99 8.40 -4.80 6.65
C HIS A 99 9.20 -3.52 6.94
N LYS A 100 10.06 -3.07 5.99
CA LYS A 100 10.82 -1.81 6.10
C LYS A 100 9.93 -0.60 5.85
N ILE A 101 9.02 -0.69 4.86
CA ILE A 101 8.08 0.39 4.52
C ILE A 101 7.14 0.65 5.70
N PHE A 102 6.61 -0.40 6.30
CA PHE A 102 5.69 -0.28 7.45
C PHE A 102 6.40 -0.22 8.81
N LYS A 103 7.74 -0.33 8.84
CA LYS A 103 8.56 -0.27 10.07
C LYS A 103 8.13 -1.30 11.13
N VAL A 104 7.86 -2.52 10.69
CA VAL A 104 7.44 -3.65 11.54
C VAL A 104 8.45 -4.79 11.51
#